data_1a98c6bdc1a88528ef9829fc1808097b
#
_entry.id   1a98c6bdc1a88528ef9829fc1808097b
#
_cell.length_a   1.000
_cell.length_b   1.000
_cell.length_c   1.000
_cell.angle_alpha   90.00
_cell.angle_beta   90.00
_cell.angle_gamma   90.00
#
_symmetry.space_group_name_H-M   'P 1'
#
loop_
_entity.id
_entity.type
_entity.pdbx_description
1 polymer ?
#
loop_
_entity_poly.entity_id
_entity_poly.type
_entity_poly.pdbx_seq_one_letter_code
_entity_poly.pdbx_strand_id
1 'polypeptide(L)'
;LAAGHPLAHLDTGEPLASIRDRVVSANAYLGAEPIAAALRQGADVVVTGRVADASLTVGPAAHALGWDFADTDRIAAATVAGHLIECGAQVTGGLWVDATPATHLETVGYPIADVAADGSFTITKPPGTGGAVNAATVAEQLLYEVGDPARYLTPDVVADFTTVRLAETAPDAVTVTGAAGRPATDTLKVSIAYRDGWTAAGTLALLGPNAAAKATASGRIILDRLRQAGWEYEHSLVEVLGAGAVVPGVVLPDRPPVEVVLRVAVRDGRKAAVERFAKEFAPLVTSGFAGTTGYTTGRPAVREVFAYWPALVAKAAVAPAVEVLS
;
A
#
# COMPACT_ATOMS: atom_id res chain seq x y z
N LEU A 1 12.97 11.20 20.31
CA LEU A 1 13.97 12.29 20.31
C LEU A 1 14.44 12.61 21.74
N ALA A 2 13.52 12.84 22.70
CA ALA A 2 13.89 13.16 24.08
C ALA A 2 14.73 12.04 24.75
N ALA A 3 14.51 10.78 24.38
CA ALA A 3 15.27 9.63 24.84
C ALA A 3 16.56 9.36 24.03
N GLY A 4 16.98 10.29 23.17
CA GLY A 4 18.24 10.20 22.41
C GLY A 4 18.16 9.37 21.12
N HIS A 5 16.99 8.87 20.72
CA HIS A 5 16.85 8.16 19.45
C HIS A 5 16.80 9.15 18.28
N PRO A 6 17.71 9.07 17.28
CA PRO A 6 17.75 10.03 16.18
C PRO A 6 16.57 9.86 15.21
N LEU A 7 15.99 8.66 15.11
CA LEU A 7 14.92 8.31 14.15
C LEU A 7 15.23 8.85 12.74
N ALA A 8 16.47 8.59 12.30
CA ALA A 8 16.92 9.04 10.99
C ALA A 8 16.10 8.38 9.88
N HIS A 9 15.86 9.14 8.81
CA HIS A 9 15.17 8.63 7.63
C HIS A 9 15.98 7.50 6.99
N LEU A 10 15.36 6.37 6.71
CA LEU A 10 16.06 5.16 6.24
C LEU A 10 16.78 5.35 4.91
N ASP A 11 16.21 6.16 3.99
CA ASP A 11 16.77 6.33 2.67
C ASP A 11 17.75 7.51 2.58
N THR A 12 17.48 8.59 3.31
CA THR A 12 18.28 9.84 3.19
C THR A 12 19.27 10.03 4.33
N GLY A 13 19.09 9.35 5.47
CA GLY A 13 19.90 9.53 6.67
C GLY A 13 19.62 10.82 7.45
N GLU A 14 18.69 11.67 6.99
CA GLU A 14 18.35 12.90 7.69
C GLU A 14 17.74 12.64 9.08
N PRO A 15 18.10 13.46 10.09
CA PRO A 15 17.55 13.31 11.44
C PRO A 15 16.10 13.79 11.51
N LEU A 16 15.22 13.10 12.26
CA LEU A 16 13.81 13.49 12.44
C LEU A 16 13.66 14.93 12.96
N ALA A 17 14.67 15.46 13.61
CA ALA A 17 14.68 16.86 14.09
C ALA A 17 14.40 17.88 12.98
N SER A 18 14.75 17.59 11.72
CA SER A 18 14.52 18.47 10.55
C SER A 18 13.04 18.68 10.21
N ILE A 19 12.17 17.76 10.63
CA ILE A 19 10.73 17.82 10.36
C ILE A 19 9.86 17.81 11.62
N ARG A 20 10.46 17.92 12.82
CA ARG A 20 9.82 17.71 14.11
C ARG A 20 8.48 18.45 14.26
N ASP A 21 8.45 19.72 13.88
CA ASP A 21 7.26 20.58 14.05
C ASP A 21 6.15 20.27 13.03
N ARG A 22 6.46 19.47 12.02
CA ARG A 22 5.53 19.03 10.98
C ARG A 22 4.97 17.63 11.21
N VAL A 23 5.49 16.90 12.19
CA VAL A 23 5.05 15.52 12.50
C VAL A 23 3.59 15.51 12.94
N VAL A 24 2.81 14.61 12.36
CA VAL A 24 1.38 14.43 12.64
C VAL A 24 1.14 13.14 13.43
N SER A 25 1.83 12.06 13.05
CA SER A 25 1.72 10.77 13.74
C SER A 25 3.03 9.99 13.62
N ALA A 26 3.27 9.12 14.60
CA ALA A 26 4.39 8.19 14.59
C ALA A 26 3.96 6.86 15.22
N ASN A 27 4.18 5.75 14.54
CA ASN A 27 3.78 4.42 14.98
C ASN A 27 4.94 3.45 14.78
N ALA A 28 5.35 2.75 15.83
CA ALA A 28 6.22 1.59 15.71
C ALA A 28 5.39 0.37 15.30
N TYR A 29 5.93 -0.43 14.38
CA TYR A 29 5.33 -1.71 14.00
C TYR A 29 5.67 -2.74 15.07
N LEU A 30 4.71 -3.06 15.94
CA LEU A 30 4.87 -4.08 16.98
C LEU A 30 4.69 -5.48 16.40
N GLY A 31 5.15 -6.48 17.14
CA GLY A 31 4.98 -7.89 16.81
C GLY A 31 3.72 -8.51 17.41
N ALA A 32 3.63 -9.83 17.28
CA ALA A 32 2.47 -10.64 17.64
C ALA A 32 2.44 -11.04 19.12
N GLU A 33 3.56 -10.98 19.84
CA GLU A 33 3.64 -11.46 21.23
C GLU A 33 2.63 -10.79 22.17
N PRO A 34 2.37 -9.46 22.10
CA PRO A 34 1.32 -8.82 22.89
C PRO A 34 -0.08 -9.33 22.58
N ILE A 35 -0.36 -9.69 21.30
CA ILE A 35 -1.64 -10.27 20.90
C ILE A 35 -1.82 -11.65 21.54
N ALA A 36 -0.81 -12.52 21.42
CA ALA A 36 -0.82 -13.83 22.05
C ALA A 36 -0.95 -13.72 23.59
N ALA A 37 -0.32 -12.71 24.20
CA ALA A 37 -0.41 -12.45 25.64
C ALA A 37 -1.83 -12.03 26.05
N ALA A 38 -2.53 -11.19 25.27
CA ALA A 38 -3.91 -10.82 25.53
C ALA A 38 -4.85 -12.03 25.45
N LEU A 39 -4.69 -12.86 24.42
CA LEU A 39 -5.47 -14.09 24.24
C LEU A 39 -5.23 -15.10 25.40
N ARG A 40 -4.00 -15.25 25.85
CA ARG A 40 -3.69 -16.10 27.02
C ARG A 40 -4.34 -15.60 28.32
N GLN A 41 -4.62 -14.32 28.42
CA GLN A 41 -5.34 -13.71 29.54
C GLN A 41 -6.87 -13.80 29.40
N GLY A 42 -7.37 -14.45 28.35
CA GLY A 42 -8.81 -14.71 28.11
C GLY A 42 -9.52 -13.60 27.37
N ALA A 43 -8.83 -12.76 26.61
CA ALA A 43 -9.48 -11.76 25.77
C ALA A 43 -10.18 -12.43 24.57
N ASP A 44 -11.47 -12.13 24.37
CA ASP A 44 -12.24 -12.57 23.20
C ASP A 44 -12.03 -11.66 22.00
N VAL A 45 -11.74 -10.39 22.24
CA VAL A 45 -11.46 -9.37 21.22
C VAL A 45 -10.19 -8.65 21.58
N VAL A 46 -9.25 -8.54 20.64
CA VAL A 46 -7.99 -7.83 20.83
C VAL A 46 -7.92 -6.63 19.91
N VAL A 47 -7.82 -5.43 20.49
CA VAL A 47 -7.62 -4.17 19.76
C VAL A 47 -6.19 -3.72 19.95
N THR A 48 -5.47 -3.53 18.85
CA THR A 48 -4.06 -3.12 18.87
C THR A 48 -3.87 -1.71 18.33
N GLY A 49 -2.77 -1.07 18.67
CA GLY A 49 -2.19 -0.02 17.85
C GLY A 49 -1.61 -0.60 16.55
N ARG A 50 -0.58 0.05 15.98
CA ARG A 50 0.10 -0.47 14.78
C ARG A 50 0.91 -1.72 15.14
N VAL A 51 0.58 -2.82 14.51
CA VAL A 51 1.36 -4.07 14.48
C VAL A 51 1.80 -4.35 13.03
N ALA A 52 2.75 -5.25 12.82
CA ALA A 52 3.00 -5.79 11.48
C ALA A 52 1.77 -6.59 11.02
N ASP A 53 1.41 -6.48 9.75
CA ASP A 53 0.13 -6.97 9.26
C ASP A 53 -0.03 -8.49 9.49
N ALA A 54 1.00 -9.27 9.20
CA ALA A 54 1.03 -10.71 9.49
C ALA A 54 0.91 -11.04 10.99
N SER A 55 1.26 -10.13 11.91
CA SER A 55 1.17 -10.36 13.36
C SER A 55 -0.25 -10.61 13.84
N LEU A 56 -1.27 -10.13 13.09
CA LEU A 56 -2.68 -10.42 13.35
C LEU A 56 -3.04 -11.91 13.17
N THR A 57 -2.24 -12.64 12.42
CA THR A 57 -2.35 -14.10 12.25
C THR A 57 -1.38 -14.85 13.16
N VAL A 58 -0.14 -14.36 13.27
CA VAL A 58 0.90 -14.98 14.10
C VAL A 58 0.49 -15.08 15.57
N GLY A 59 -0.09 -14.01 16.14
CA GLY A 59 -0.51 -13.97 17.54
C GLY A 59 -1.56 -15.05 17.89
N PRO A 60 -2.69 -15.10 17.19
CA PRO A 60 -3.70 -16.15 17.38
C PRO A 60 -3.17 -17.56 17.12
N ALA A 61 -2.38 -17.78 16.06
CA ALA A 61 -1.81 -19.09 15.77
C ALA A 61 -0.86 -19.56 16.89
N ALA A 62 0.06 -18.72 17.34
CA ALA A 62 0.97 -19.02 18.42
C ALA A 62 0.23 -19.32 19.74
N HIS A 63 -0.86 -18.58 20.04
CA HIS A 63 -1.70 -18.83 21.20
C HIS A 63 -2.43 -20.18 21.09
N ALA A 64 -3.16 -20.40 19.99
CA ALA A 64 -4.03 -21.56 19.82
C ALA A 64 -3.24 -22.87 19.70
N LEU A 65 -2.06 -22.84 19.10
CA LEU A 65 -1.22 -24.01 18.86
C LEU A 65 -0.10 -24.18 19.93
N GLY A 66 -0.03 -23.28 20.89
CA GLY A 66 0.96 -23.31 21.96
C GLY A 66 2.41 -23.13 21.51
N TRP A 67 2.63 -22.37 20.46
CA TRP A 67 3.96 -22.15 19.88
C TRP A 67 4.79 -21.18 20.72
N ASP A 68 6.07 -21.49 20.85
CA ASP A 68 7.07 -20.55 21.39
C ASP A 68 7.52 -19.60 20.29
N PHE A 69 7.66 -18.32 20.58
CA PHE A 69 8.22 -17.32 19.67
C PHE A 69 9.70 -17.58 19.31
N ALA A 70 10.39 -18.41 20.08
CA ALA A 70 11.73 -18.91 19.75
C ALA A 70 11.73 -19.98 18.64
N ASP A 71 10.59 -20.61 18.34
CA ASP A 71 10.43 -21.54 17.21
C ASP A 71 10.25 -20.75 15.92
N THR A 72 11.38 -20.29 15.39
CA THR A 72 11.38 -19.35 14.25
C THR A 72 10.72 -19.91 12.99
N ASP A 73 10.76 -21.24 12.77
CA ASP A 73 10.14 -21.83 11.58
C ASP A 73 8.61 -21.81 11.66
N ARG A 74 8.02 -22.12 12.84
CA ARG A 74 6.56 -22.02 13.03
C ARG A 74 6.09 -20.57 12.99
N ILE A 75 6.84 -19.65 13.57
CA ILE A 75 6.53 -18.21 13.51
C ILE A 75 6.65 -17.69 12.06
N ALA A 76 7.63 -18.15 11.29
CA ALA A 76 7.73 -17.84 9.88
C ALA A 76 6.54 -18.41 9.07
N ALA A 77 6.11 -19.63 9.35
CA ALA A 77 4.95 -20.23 8.71
C ALA A 77 3.66 -19.40 8.97
N ALA A 78 3.40 -19.02 10.22
CA ALA A 78 2.29 -18.13 10.55
C ALA A 78 2.44 -16.73 9.91
N THR A 79 3.69 -16.24 9.77
CA THR A 79 3.96 -14.98 9.07
C THR A 79 3.60 -15.08 7.60
N VAL A 80 3.97 -16.17 6.91
CA VAL A 80 3.57 -16.42 5.52
C VAL A 80 2.05 -16.56 5.40
N ALA A 81 1.39 -17.29 6.31
CA ALA A 81 -0.06 -17.39 6.32
C ALA A 81 -0.73 -16.01 6.49
N GLY A 82 -0.24 -15.19 7.42
CA GLY A 82 -0.71 -13.83 7.63
C GLY A 82 -0.51 -12.94 6.41
N HIS A 83 0.66 -12.98 5.78
CA HIS A 83 0.94 -12.26 4.55
C HIS A 83 -0.01 -12.66 3.39
N LEU A 84 -0.34 -13.93 3.29
CA LEU A 84 -1.26 -14.40 2.25
C LEU A 84 -2.71 -13.94 2.43
N ILE A 85 -3.16 -13.69 3.69
CA ILE A 85 -4.55 -13.32 3.94
C ILE A 85 -4.78 -11.84 4.28
N GLU A 86 -3.72 -11.08 4.58
CA GLU A 86 -3.84 -9.67 5.02
C GLU A 86 -4.50 -8.76 4.00
N CYS A 87 -4.24 -8.98 2.69
CA CYS A 87 -4.81 -8.21 1.60
C CYS A 87 -6.22 -8.67 1.20
N GLY A 88 -6.91 -9.39 2.07
CA GLY A 88 -8.28 -9.85 1.85
C GLY A 88 -8.40 -10.72 0.61
N ALA A 89 -9.31 -10.37 -0.30
CA ALA A 89 -9.64 -11.19 -1.46
C ALA A 89 -8.54 -11.28 -2.53
N GLN A 90 -7.38 -10.68 -2.35
CA GLN A 90 -6.30 -10.74 -3.35
C GLN A 90 -5.84 -12.17 -3.59
N VAL A 91 -5.57 -12.95 -2.53
CA VAL A 91 -5.15 -14.36 -2.63
C VAL A 91 -6.27 -15.28 -3.15
N THR A 92 -7.52 -14.84 -3.09
CA THR A 92 -8.69 -15.57 -3.60
C THR A 92 -9.14 -15.09 -4.99
N GLY A 93 -8.24 -14.44 -5.74
CA GLY A 93 -8.45 -14.06 -7.14
C GLY A 93 -8.75 -12.59 -7.39
N GLY A 94 -8.81 -11.75 -6.37
CA GLY A 94 -8.79 -10.30 -6.53
C GLY A 94 -7.44 -9.86 -7.10
N LEU A 95 -7.41 -9.02 -8.13
CA LEU A 95 -6.22 -8.62 -8.90
C LEU A 95 -5.50 -9.76 -9.65
N TRP A 96 -6.04 -10.97 -9.64
CA TRP A 96 -5.44 -12.08 -10.39
C TRP A 96 -5.35 -11.74 -11.88
N VAL A 97 -4.16 -11.91 -12.47
CA VAL A 97 -3.88 -11.51 -13.86
C VAL A 97 -4.76 -12.25 -14.88
N ASP A 98 -5.12 -13.50 -14.60
CA ASP A 98 -5.97 -14.32 -15.46
C ASP A 98 -7.46 -14.28 -15.05
N ALA A 99 -7.87 -13.36 -14.16
CA ALA A 99 -9.27 -13.21 -13.78
C ALA A 99 -10.13 -12.84 -15.01
N THR A 100 -11.27 -13.51 -15.14
CA THR A 100 -12.26 -13.28 -16.21
C THR A 100 -13.62 -13.00 -15.59
N PRO A 101 -14.65 -12.61 -16.37
CA PRO A 101 -16.01 -12.49 -15.86
C PRO A 101 -16.52 -13.79 -15.18
N ALA A 102 -16.02 -14.98 -15.59
CA ALA A 102 -16.35 -16.25 -14.94
C ALA A 102 -15.72 -16.44 -13.56
N THR A 103 -14.81 -15.56 -13.15
CA THR A 103 -14.24 -15.54 -11.80
C THR A 103 -15.21 -15.00 -10.76
N HIS A 104 -16.27 -14.30 -11.17
CA HIS A 104 -17.32 -13.76 -10.29
C HIS A 104 -16.78 -12.92 -9.14
N LEU A 105 -15.94 -11.91 -9.47
CA LEU A 105 -15.33 -11.05 -8.46
C LEU A 105 -16.33 -10.22 -7.66
N GLU A 106 -17.55 -10.02 -8.17
CA GLU A 106 -18.66 -9.37 -7.48
C GLU A 106 -19.13 -10.12 -6.21
N THR A 107 -18.80 -11.42 -6.11
CA THR A 107 -19.09 -12.26 -4.93
C THR A 107 -17.83 -12.91 -4.37
N VAL A 108 -16.66 -12.35 -4.65
CA VAL A 108 -15.37 -12.91 -4.22
C VAL A 108 -15.35 -13.18 -2.72
N GLY A 109 -14.95 -14.41 -2.34
CA GLY A 109 -14.81 -14.82 -0.93
C GLY A 109 -13.48 -14.33 -0.34
N TYR A 110 -13.52 -13.91 0.94
CA TYR A 110 -12.28 -13.62 1.67
C TYR A 110 -11.54 -14.91 2.02
N PRO A 111 -10.21 -14.88 2.14
CA PRO A 111 -9.43 -16.07 2.39
C PRO A 111 -9.60 -16.61 3.80
N ILE A 112 -9.41 -17.92 3.91
CA ILE A 112 -9.28 -18.66 5.16
C ILE A 112 -7.91 -19.33 5.14
N ALA A 113 -7.12 -19.15 6.20
CA ALA A 113 -5.90 -19.92 6.44
C ALA A 113 -6.16 -20.93 7.55
N ASP A 114 -6.16 -22.21 7.20
CA ASP A 114 -6.27 -23.31 8.16
C ASP A 114 -4.88 -23.79 8.54
N VAL A 115 -4.42 -23.45 9.76
CA VAL A 115 -3.04 -23.62 10.20
C VAL A 115 -2.90 -24.85 11.08
N ALA A 116 -2.03 -25.78 10.68
CA ALA A 116 -1.74 -27.00 11.42
C ALA A 116 -0.61 -26.82 12.46
N ALA A 117 -0.55 -27.73 13.44
CA ALA A 117 0.43 -27.65 14.53
C ALA A 117 1.90 -27.77 14.10
N ASP A 118 2.16 -28.35 12.94
CA ASP A 118 3.51 -28.49 12.38
C ASP A 118 3.97 -27.24 11.59
N GLY A 119 3.06 -26.22 11.44
CA GLY A 119 3.33 -25.00 10.69
C GLY A 119 2.88 -25.06 9.22
N SER A 120 2.48 -26.21 8.70
CA SER A 120 1.81 -26.26 7.40
C SER A 120 0.44 -25.58 7.49
N PHE A 121 -0.04 -25.03 6.38
CA PHE A 121 -1.38 -24.43 6.36
C PHE A 121 -2.02 -24.54 4.98
N THR A 122 -3.34 -24.43 4.93
CA THR A 122 -4.10 -24.47 3.68
C THR A 122 -4.85 -23.15 3.51
N ILE A 123 -4.69 -22.53 2.35
CA ILE A 123 -5.49 -21.38 1.93
C ILE A 123 -6.73 -21.87 1.21
N THR A 124 -7.89 -21.39 1.67
CA THR A 124 -9.21 -21.67 1.08
C THR A 124 -10.04 -20.38 1.07
N LYS A 125 -11.30 -20.51 0.63
CA LYS A 125 -12.34 -19.46 0.73
C LYS A 125 -13.69 -20.07 1.12
N PRO A 126 -14.67 -19.25 1.58
CA PRO A 126 -15.99 -19.77 1.90
C PRO A 126 -16.64 -20.46 0.69
N PRO A 127 -17.28 -21.62 0.87
CA PRO A 127 -17.95 -22.36 -0.20
C PRO A 127 -19.03 -21.51 -0.89
N GLY A 128 -19.15 -21.64 -2.21
CA GLY A 128 -20.17 -20.95 -3.01
C GLY A 128 -19.89 -19.47 -3.28
N THR A 129 -18.76 -18.94 -2.84
CA THR A 129 -18.32 -17.58 -3.18
C THR A 129 -17.55 -17.55 -4.51
N GLY A 130 -17.56 -16.39 -5.16
CA GLY A 130 -16.72 -16.12 -6.33
C GLY A 130 -15.23 -16.08 -5.99
N GLY A 131 -14.41 -15.77 -7.00
CA GLY A 131 -12.97 -15.85 -6.91
C GLY A 131 -12.45 -17.26 -7.17
N ALA A 132 -11.14 -17.44 -7.04
CA ALA A 132 -10.45 -18.71 -7.20
C ALA A 132 -9.25 -18.80 -6.27
N VAL A 133 -9.04 -19.97 -5.65
CA VAL A 133 -7.82 -20.28 -4.91
C VAL A 133 -7.09 -21.40 -5.63
N ASN A 134 -5.97 -21.06 -6.24
CA ASN A 134 -5.09 -21.97 -6.94
C ASN A 134 -3.62 -21.57 -6.73
N ALA A 135 -2.69 -22.34 -7.24
CA ALA A 135 -1.27 -22.07 -7.06
C ALA A 135 -0.83 -20.71 -7.62
N ALA A 136 -1.48 -20.23 -8.70
CA ALA A 136 -1.17 -18.93 -9.29
C ALA A 136 -1.63 -17.78 -8.40
N THR A 137 -2.88 -17.77 -7.93
CA THR A 137 -3.40 -16.72 -7.05
C THR A 137 -2.63 -16.64 -5.73
N VAL A 138 -2.24 -17.79 -5.17
CA VAL A 138 -1.42 -17.84 -3.94
C VAL A 138 0.01 -17.37 -4.23
N ALA A 139 0.61 -17.72 -5.37
CA ALA A 139 1.94 -17.26 -5.74
C ALA A 139 1.98 -15.75 -6.00
N GLU A 140 0.96 -15.17 -6.64
CA GLU A 140 0.86 -13.73 -6.87
C GLU A 140 0.82 -12.97 -5.54
N GLN A 141 0.00 -13.41 -4.57
CA GLN A 141 -0.03 -12.81 -3.25
C GLN A 141 1.28 -13.04 -2.48
N LEU A 142 1.88 -14.22 -2.59
CA LEU A 142 3.15 -14.54 -1.92
C LEU A 142 4.28 -13.57 -2.32
N LEU A 143 4.25 -13.08 -3.56
CA LEU A 143 5.26 -12.14 -4.09
C LEU A 143 4.86 -10.66 -3.90
N TYR A 144 3.63 -10.40 -3.51
CA TYR A 144 3.11 -9.03 -3.40
C TYR A 144 3.82 -8.24 -2.30
N GLU A 145 4.32 -7.05 -2.64
CA GLU A 145 5.05 -6.15 -1.71
C GLU A 145 6.32 -6.75 -1.07
N VAL A 146 6.83 -7.88 -1.55
CA VAL A 146 8.03 -8.52 -1.03
C VAL A 146 9.26 -8.00 -1.78
N GLY A 147 10.17 -7.33 -1.06
CA GLY A 147 11.43 -6.83 -1.62
C GLY A 147 12.48 -7.95 -1.78
N ASP A 148 12.95 -8.48 -0.65
CA ASP A 148 13.88 -9.63 -0.62
C ASP A 148 13.18 -10.86 -0.04
N PRO A 149 12.77 -11.83 -0.86
CA PRO A 149 12.03 -12.99 -0.39
C PRO A 149 12.84 -13.89 0.54
N ALA A 150 14.16 -13.84 0.49
CA ALA A 150 15.01 -14.58 1.43
C ALA A 150 15.12 -13.90 2.81
N ARG A 151 14.61 -12.68 2.95
CA ARG A 151 14.75 -11.86 4.16
C ARG A 151 13.53 -10.97 4.40
N TYR A 152 12.36 -11.57 4.50
CA TYR A 152 11.15 -10.83 4.85
C TYR A 152 11.19 -10.47 6.33
N LEU A 153 11.44 -9.19 6.61
CA LEU A 153 11.68 -8.68 7.96
C LEU A 153 10.37 -8.36 8.68
N THR A 154 10.10 -9.04 9.79
CA THR A 154 9.00 -8.70 10.69
C THR A 154 9.54 -8.46 12.12
N PRO A 155 8.74 -7.88 13.01
CA PRO A 155 9.11 -7.79 14.42
C PRO A 155 9.32 -9.15 15.09
N ASP A 156 8.66 -10.20 14.60
CA ASP A 156 8.62 -11.51 15.24
C ASP A 156 9.68 -12.46 14.69
N VAL A 157 10.00 -12.36 13.40
CA VAL A 157 10.90 -13.29 12.70
C VAL A 157 11.45 -12.64 11.42
N VAL A 158 12.60 -13.11 10.95
CA VAL A 158 13.03 -12.93 9.56
C VAL A 158 12.64 -14.17 8.80
N ALA A 159 11.55 -14.08 8.00
CA ALA A 159 11.04 -15.21 7.24
C ALA A 159 11.74 -15.34 5.88
N ASP A 160 11.98 -16.58 5.47
CA ASP A 160 12.49 -16.96 4.15
C ASP A 160 11.34 -17.54 3.30
N PHE A 161 10.91 -16.78 2.30
CA PHE A 161 9.83 -17.19 1.39
C PHE A 161 10.34 -18.05 0.22
N THR A 162 11.66 -18.12 0.00
CA THR A 162 12.24 -18.87 -1.12
C THR A 162 12.11 -20.37 -0.95
N THR A 163 11.91 -20.84 0.27
CA THR A 163 11.73 -22.26 0.60
C THR A 163 10.30 -22.72 0.56
N VAL A 164 9.33 -21.79 0.43
CA VAL A 164 7.89 -22.08 0.38
C VAL A 164 7.54 -22.98 -0.80
N ARG A 165 6.64 -23.92 -0.56
CA ARG A 165 6.07 -24.83 -1.55
C ARG A 165 4.56 -24.73 -1.53
N LEU A 166 3.97 -24.68 -2.72
CA LEU A 166 2.53 -24.61 -2.95
C LEU A 166 2.06 -25.91 -3.59
N ALA A 167 0.99 -26.51 -3.08
CA ALA A 167 0.37 -27.69 -3.63
C ALA A 167 -1.15 -27.54 -3.66
N GLU A 168 -1.76 -27.62 -4.82
CA GLU A 168 -3.22 -27.70 -4.94
C GLU A 168 -3.69 -29.08 -4.42
N THR A 169 -4.48 -29.09 -3.37
CA THR A 169 -4.93 -30.33 -2.70
C THR A 169 -6.38 -30.64 -2.97
N ALA A 170 -7.17 -29.63 -3.33
CA ALA A 170 -8.56 -29.74 -3.76
C ALA A 170 -8.97 -28.46 -4.53
N PRO A 171 -10.14 -28.42 -5.17
CA PRO A 171 -10.68 -27.19 -5.72
C PRO A 171 -10.75 -26.09 -4.64
N ASP A 172 -10.26 -24.90 -4.97
CA ASP A 172 -10.16 -23.78 -4.04
C ASP A 172 -9.39 -24.08 -2.73
N ALA A 173 -8.39 -24.97 -2.78
CA ALA A 173 -7.56 -25.32 -1.64
C ALA A 173 -6.09 -25.51 -2.04
N VAL A 174 -5.21 -24.66 -1.49
CA VAL A 174 -3.76 -24.72 -1.71
C VAL A 174 -3.04 -24.90 -0.39
N THR A 175 -2.37 -26.02 -0.23
CA THR A 175 -1.53 -26.29 0.94
C THR A 175 -0.15 -25.63 0.75
N VAL A 176 0.29 -24.95 1.79
CA VAL A 176 1.55 -24.19 1.83
C VAL A 176 2.45 -24.80 2.90
N THR A 177 3.69 -25.06 2.54
CA THR A 177 4.70 -25.68 3.41
C THR A 177 6.07 -25.06 3.19
N GLY A 178 7.03 -25.37 4.05
CA GLY A 178 8.45 -25.09 3.84
C GLY A 178 8.88 -23.67 4.16
N ALA A 179 8.05 -22.86 4.82
CA ALA A 179 8.51 -21.58 5.35
C ALA A 179 9.60 -21.82 6.39
N ALA A 180 10.68 -21.04 6.33
CA ALA A 180 11.79 -21.11 7.27
C ALA A 180 12.02 -19.76 7.92
N GLY A 181 12.49 -19.74 9.18
CA GLY A 181 12.66 -18.55 9.96
C GLY A 181 14.05 -18.40 10.55
N ARG A 182 14.44 -17.16 10.79
CA ARG A 182 15.64 -16.77 11.56
C ARG A 182 15.22 -15.76 12.61
N PRO A 183 15.99 -15.61 13.70
CA PRO A 183 15.68 -14.61 14.73
C PRO A 183 15.44 -13.22 14.15
N ALA A 184 14.44 -12.55 14.65
CA ALA A 184 14.11 -11.19 14.24
C ALA A 184 15.24 -10.21 14.56
N THR A 185 15.25 -9.05 13.88
CA THR A 185 16.18 -7.96 14.17
C THR A 185 15.87 -7.33 15.54
N ASP A 186 16.82 -6.60 16.10
CA ASP A 186 16.70 -5.83 17.39
C ASP A 186 16.06 -4.47 17.21
N THR A 187 15.55 -4.17 16.01
CA THR A 187 14.89 -2.92 15.70
C THR A 187 13.46 -3.13 15.25
N LEU A 188 12.64 -2.11 15.46
CA LEU A 188 11.29 -1.98 14.91
C LEU A 188 11.26 -0.86 13.88
N LYS A 189 10.52 -1.07 12.80
CA LYS A 189 10.20 -0.01 11.86
C LYS A 189 9.26 0.99 12.51
N VAL A 190 9.54 2.27 12.29
CA VAL A 190 8.65 3.38 12.69
C VAL A 190 8.14 4.07 11.44
N SER A 191 6.83 4.16 11.33
CA SER A 191 6.14 4.92 10.30
C SER A 191 5.76 6.28 10.88
N ILE A 192 6.29 7.36 10.28
CA ILE A 192 6.02 8.71 10.71
C ILE A 192 5.38 9.47 9.55
N ALA A 193 4.23 10.10 9.78
CA ALA A 193 3.60 10.99 8.83
C ALA A 193 3.86 12.44 9.24
N TYR A 194 4.19 13.28 8.27
CA TYR A 194 4.41 14.71 8.49
C TYR A 194 3.77 15.55 7.39
N ARG A 195 3.41 16.81 7.73
CA ARG A 195 2.88 17.76 6.76
C ARG A 195 3.94 18.19 5.78
N ASP A 196 3.62 18.16 4.49
CA ASP A 196 4.58 18.43 3.43
C ASP A 196 3.99 19.27 2.29
N GLY A 197 3.35 20.36 2.68
CA GLY A 197 2.79 21.34 1.77
C GLY A 197 1.38 21.01 1.29
N TRP A 198 1.07 21.45 0.08
CA TRP A 198 -0.26 21.42 -0.50
C TRP A 198 -0.21 20.89 -1.92
N THR A 199 -1.29 20.26 -2.36
CA THR A 199 -1.44 19.74 -3.72
C THR A 199 -2.83 20.01 -4.26
N ALA A 200 -2.94 20.10 -5.57
CA ALA A 200 -4.19 20.01 -6.29
C ALA A 200 -3.96 19.33 -7.65
N ALA A 201 -4.97 18.62 -8.11
CA ALA A 201 -5.02 18.06 -9.45
C ALA A 201 -6.33 18.44 -10.12
N GLY A 202 -6.27 18.78 -11.40
CA GLY A 202 -7.45 19.06 -12.22
C GLY A 202 -7.43 18.23 -13.49
N THR A 203 -8.61 17.95 -14.02
CA THR A 203 -8.80 17.14 -15.21
C THR A 203 -9.72 17.81 -16.22
N LEU A 204 -9.43 17.62 -17.52
CA LEU A 204 -10.30 17.99 -18.63
C LEU A 204 -10.35 16.81 -19.61
N ALA A 205 -11.52 16.50 -20.12
CA ALA A 205 -11.63 15.56 -21.23
C ALA A 205 -11.44 16.28 -22.57
N LEU A 206 -10.69 15.68 -23.47
CA LEU A 206 -10.49 16.17 -24.83
C LEU A 206 -10.82 15.06 -25.82
N LEU A 207 -11.51 15.44 -26.89
CA LEU A 207 -11.92 14.49 -27.92
C LEU A 207 -11.57 15.00 -29.34
N GLY A 208 -11.64 14.07 -30.30
CA GLY A 208 -11.46 14.31 -31.71
C GLY A 208 -10.02 14.12 -32.21
N PRO A 209 -9.70 14.56 -33.44
CA PRO A 209 -8.38 14.38 -34.01
C PRO A 209 -7.30 15.00 -33.13
N ASN A 210 -6.18 14.27 -32.96
CA ASN A 210 -5.00 14.70 -32.18
C ASN A 210 -5.31 15.00 -30.70
N ALA A 211 -6.33 14.32 -30.10
CA ALA A 211 -6.74 14.56 -28.72
C ALA A 211 -5.57 14.52 -27.72
N ALA A 212 -4.66 13.55 -27.82
CA ALA A 212 -3.49 13.43 -26.94
C ALA A 212 -2.53 14.62 -27.08
N ALA A 213 -2.23 15.06 -28.30
CA ALA A 213 -1.34 16.21 -28.54
C ALA A 213 -1.98 17.51 -28.01
N LYS A 214 -3.27 17.72 -28.24
CA LYS A 214 -4.03 18.85 -27.69
C LYS A 214 -4.06 18.85 -26.18
N ALA A 215 -4.23 17.68 -25.55
CA ALA A 215 -4.20 17.53 -24.09
C ALA A 215 -2.84 17.90 -23.52
N THR A 216 -1.75 17.38 -24.11
CA THR A 216 -0.39 17.74 -23.71
C THR A 216 -0.15 19.24 -23.83
N ALA A 217 -0.56 19.85 -24.94
CA ALA A 217 -0.43 21.29 -25.16
C ALA A 217 -1.26 22.11 -24.16
N SER A 218 -2.49 21.67 -23.86
CA SER A 218 -3.34 22.31 -22.83
C SER A 218 -2.73 22.29 -21.46
N GLY A 219 -2.10 21.18 -21.05
CA GLY A 219 -1.37 21.09 -19.77
C GLY A 219 -0.20 22.08 -19.70
N ARG A 220 0.56 22.20 -20.79
CA ARG A 220 1.65 23.20 -20.90
C ARG A 220 1.11 24.63 -20.82
N ILE A 221 0.01 24.93 -21.49
CA ILE A 221 -0.62 26.26 -21.46
C ILE A 221 -1.00 26.64 -20.01
N ILE A 222 -1.56 25.72 -19.22
CA ILE A 222 -1.87 25.96 -17.80
C ILE A 222 -0.60 26.40 -17.05
N LEU A 223 0.47 25.62 -17.15
CA LEU A 223 1.71 25.88 -16.42
C LEU A 223 2.40 27.15 -16.91
N ASP A 224 2.41 27.40 -18.23
CA ASP A 224 3.03 28.61 -18.81
C ASP A 224 2.29 29.89 -18.42
N ARG A 225 0.96 29.87 -18.39
CA ARG A 225 0.16 31.00 -17.91
C ARG A 225 0.42 31.29 -16.43
N LEU A 226 0.57 30.28 -15.60
CA LEU A 226 0.92 30.43 -14.19
C LEU A 226 2.32 31.02 -14.04
N ARG A 227 3.31 30.55 -14.82
CA ARG A 227 4.66 31.10 -14.83
C ARG A 227 4.70 32.56 -15.28
N GLN A 228 3.96 32.92 -16.32
CA GLN A 228 3.82 34.31 -16.77
C GLN A 228 3.18 35.22 -15.70
N ALA A 229 2.33 34.65 -14.84
CA ALA A 229 1.73 35.33 -13.71
C ALA A 229 2.62 35.33 -12.44
N GLY A 230 3.88 34.87 -12.54
CA GLY A 230 4.85 34.87 -11.45
C GLY A 230 4.70 33.66 -10.48
N TRP A 231 4.00 32.61 -10.88
CA TRP A 231 3.81 31.42 -10.06
C TRP A 231 4.64 30.24 -10.61
N GLU A 232 5.62 29.81 -9.84
CA GLU A 232 6.36 28.57 -10.04
C GLU A 232 6.02 27.59 -8.91
N TYR A 233 6.11 26.29 -9.19
CA TYR A 233 5.74 25.22 -8.26
C TYR A 233 6.94 24.32 -8.02
N GLU A 234 7.06 23.81 -6.79
CA GLU A 234 8.11 22.83 -6.44
C GLU A 234 8.00 21.58 -7.31
N HIS A 235 6.77 21.12 -7.55
CA HIS A 235 6.48 19.99 -8.42
C HIS A 235 5.28 20.29 -9.32
N SER A 236 5.36 19.86 -10.57
CA SER A 236 4.26 19.89 -11.51
C SER A 236 4.27 18.65 -12.39
N LEU A 237 3.09 18.13 -12.73
CA LEU A 237 2.91 16.95 -13.55
C LEU A 237 1.82 17.19 -14.58
N VAL A 238 2.08 16.79 -15.82
CA VAL A 238 1.08 16.78 -16.93
C VAL A 238 0.99 15.36 -17.45
N GLU A 239 -0.18 14.78 -17.34
CA GLU A 239 -0.49 13.42 -17.79
C GLU A 239 -1.63 13.43 -18.79
N VAL A 240 -1.57 12.51 -19.76
CA VAL A 240 -2.65 12.28 -20.73
C VAL A 240 -3.12 10.85 -20.56
N LEU A 241 -4.15 10.66 -19.74
CA LEU A 241 -4.75 9.35 -19.50
C LEU A 241 -5.47 8.86 -20.78
N GLY A 242 -5.29 7.59 -21.10
CA GLY A 242 -5.71 7.01 -22.37
C GLY A 242 -4.65 7.06 -23.48
N ALA A 243 -3.51 7.72 -23.22
CA ALA A 243 -2.36 7.78 -24.15
C ALA A 243 -1.07 7.18 -23.53
N GLY A 244 -1.20 6.22 -22.63
CA GLY A 244 -0.06 5.50 -22.04
C GLY A 244 0.57 6.19 -20.81
N ALA A 245 -0.11 7.16 -20.19
CA ALA A 245 0.45 7.91 -19.06
C ALA A 245 0.51 7.10 -17.75
N VAL A 246 -0.35 6.08 -17.57
CA VAL A 246 -0.44 5.30 -16.32
C VAL A 246 0.82 4.46 -16.08
N VAL A 247 1.33 3.81 -17.15
CA VAL A 247 2.61 3.08 -17.13
C VAL A 247 3.43 3.51 -18.35
N PRO A 248 4.19 4.61 -18.26
CA PRO A 248 4.90 5.17 -19.39
C PRO A 248 5.88 4.16 -20.03
N GLY A 249 5.79 4.01 -21.35
CA GLY A 249 6.69 3.16 -22.13
C GLY A 249 6.36 1.66 -22.12
N VAL A 250 5.36 1.20 -21.33
CA VAL A 250 5.00 -0.23 -21.27
C VAL A 250 3.87 -0.55 -22.23
N VAL A 251 2.80 0.24 -22.23
CA VAL A 251 1.66 0.04 -23.12
C VAL A 251 1.41 1.30 -23.92
N LEU A 252 1.51 1.21 -25.23
CA LEU A 252 1.13 2.28 -26.15
C LEU A 252 -0.10 1.82 -26.94
N PRO A 253 -1.09 2.70 -27.17
CA PRO A 253 -2.23 2.35 -27.98
C PRO A 253 -1.80 2.14 -29.44
N ASP A 254 -2.32 1.11 -30.09
CA ASP A 254 -2.04 0.78 -31.48
C ASP A 254 -2.48 1.90 -32.46
N ARG A 255 -3.42 2.72 -32.04
CA ARG A 255 -3.93 3.87 -32.79
C ARG A 255 -3.99 5.09 -31.87
N PRO A 256 -3.79 6.31 -32.43
CA PRO A 256 -3.98 7.52 -31.66
C PRO A 256 -5.37 7.56 -31.02
N PRO A 257 -5.49 7.77 -29.70
CA PRO A 257 -6.78 7.83 -29.02
C PRO A 257 -7.57 9.05 -29.51
N VAL A 258 -8.87 8.84 -29.73
CA VAL A 258 -9.80 9.91 -30.13
C VAL A 258 -10.42 10.64 -28.92
N GLU A 259 -10.25 10.08 -27.72
CA GLU A 259 -10.69 10.64 -26.46
C GLU A 259 -9.62 10.37 -25.40
N VAL A 260 -9.30 11.39 -24.63
CA VAL A 260 -8.32 11.33 -23.54
C VAL A 260 -8.74 12.23 -22.38
N VAL A 261 -8.18 11.97 -21.21
CA VAL A 261 -8.30 12.86 -20.05
C VAL A 261 -6.94 13.49 -19.77
N LEU A 262 -6.86 14.83 -19.92
CA LEU A 262 -5.76 15.61 -19.40
C LEU A 262 -5.87 15.64 -17.87
N ARG A 263 -4.79 15.31 -17.18
CA ARG A 263 -4.60 15.55 -15.76
C ARG A 263 -3.39 16.44 -15.55
N VAL A 264 -3.56 17.56 -14.85
CA VAL A 264 -2.44 18.41 -14.42
C VAL A 264 -2.48 18.47 -12.90
N ALA A 265 -1.34 18.26 -12.28
CA ALA A 265 -1.20 18.32 -10.83
C ALA A 265 -0.01 19.23 -10.46
N VAL A 266 -0.13 19.88 -9.31
CA VAL A 266 0.97 20.65 -8.70
C VAL A 266 1.08 20.36 -7.22
N ARG A 267 2.30 20.52 -6.68
CA ARG A 267 2.59 20.51 -5.25
C ARG A 267 3.49 21.71 -4.92
N ASP A 268 3.22 22.34 -3.77
CA ASP A 268 4.00 23.50 -3.29
C ASP A 268 3.80 23.67 -1.78
N GLY A 269 4.81 24.15 -1.09
CA GLY A 269 4.69 24.52 0.33
C GLY A 269 3.71 25.66 0.59
N ARG A 270 3.44 26.51 -0.41
CA ARG A 270 2.56 27.66 -0.34
C ARG A 270 1.12 27.31 -0.76
N LYS A 271 0.19 27.26 0.17
CA LYS A 271 -1.24 27.00 -0.12
C LYS A 271 -1.80 27.94 -1.19
N ALA A 272 -1.47 29.22 -1.10
CA ALA A 272 -1.95 30.25 -2.03
C ALA A 272 -1.52 29.98 -3.49
N ALA A 273 -0.32 29.41 -3.72
CA ALA A 273 0.12 28.99 -5.03
C ALA A 273 -0.77 27.89 -5.60
N VAL A 274 -1.08 26.87 -4.79
CA VAL A 274 -1.93 25.75 -5.20
C VAL A 274 -3.40 26.21 -5.42
N GLU A 275 -3.89 27.12 -4.61
CA GLU A 275 -5.20 27.77 -4.81
C GLU A 275 -5.25 28.57 -6.12
N ARG A 276 -4.14 29.22 -6.51
CA ARG A 276 -4.05 29.93 -7.78
C ARG A 276 -4.09 28.95 -8.96
N PHE A 277 -3.35 27.84 -8.88
CA PHE A 277 -3.40 26.78 -9.89
C PHE A 277 -4.83 26.25 -10.11
N ALA A 278 -5.57 26.00 -9.05
CA ALA A 278 -6.91 25.45 -9.13
C ALA A 278 -7.89 26.28 -9.99
N LYS A 279 -7.58 27.55 -10.24
CA LYS A 279 -8.39 28.48 -11.05
C LYS A 279 -8.03 28.47 -12.52
N GLU A 280 -6.90 27.87 -12.95
CA GLU A 280 -6.41 27.95 -14.35
C GLU A 280 -7.13 27.01 -15.32
N PHE A 281 -7.90 26.05 -14.87
CA PHE A 281 -8.62 25.13 -15.75
C PHE A 281 -9.83 25.78 -16.43
N ALA A 282 -10.57 26.61 -15.74
CA ALA A 282 -11.79 27.23 -16.23
C ALA A 282 -11.62 27.97 -17.57
N PRO A 283 -10.55 28.77 -17.76
CA PRO A 283 -10.34 29.46 -19.05
C PRO A 283 -10.21 28.53 -20.25
N LEU A 284 -9.67 27.32 -20.06
CA LEU A 284 -9.46 26.38 -21.19
C LEU A 284 -10.77 25.79 -21.73
N VAL A 285 -11.86 25.85 -20.98
CA VAL A 285 -13.18 25.36 -21.45
C VAL A 285 -13.66 26.18 -22.66
N THR A 286 -13.35 27.47 -22.69
CA THR A 286 -13.76 28.38 -23.78
C THR A 286 -12.59 28.91 -24.63
N SER A 287 -11.36 28.86 -24.10
CA SER A 287 -10.17 29.40 -24.78
C SER A 287 -9.15 28.31 -25.12
N GLY A 288 -9.48 27.04 -24.91
CA GLY A 288 -8.65 25.88 -25.24
C GLY A 288 -8.86 25.39 -26.68
N PHE A 289 -8.29 24.23 -26.97
CA PHE A 289 -8.45 23.58 -28.28
C PHE A 289 -9.88 23.08 -28.50
N ALA A 290 -10.32 23.10 -29.74
CA ALA A 290 -11.59 22.47 -30.12
C ALA A 290 -11.60 20.98 -29.73
N GLY A 291 -12.66 20.54 -29.09
CA GLY A 291 -12.79 19.20 -28.50
C GLY A 291 -12.48 19.16 -27.00
N THR A 292 -12.06 20.28 -26.39
CA THR A 292 -11.99 20.39 -24.92
C THR A 292 -13.40 20.41 -24.36
N THR A 293 -13.67 19.52 -23.40
CA THR A 293 -14.96 19.46 -22.67
C THR A 293 -14.79 20.00 -21.25
N GLY A 294 -15.83 19.89 -20.46
CA GLY A 294 -15.80 20.27 -19.05
C GLY A 294 -14.93 19.39 -18.17
N TYR A 295 -14.95 19.68 -16.89
CA TYR A 295 -14.24 18.90 -15.88
C TYR A 295 -14.79 17.49 -15.77
N THR A 296 -13.91 16.52 -15.56
CA THR A 296 -14.31 15.15 -15.24
C THR A 296 -14.58 14.95 -13.73
N THR A 297 -13.97 15.77 -12.88
CA THR A 297 -14.05 15.66 -11.42
C THR A 297 -14.47 16.96 -10.73
N GLY A 298 -14.99 17.94 -11.47
CA GLY A 298 -15.27 19.27 -10.96
C GLY A 298 -14.01 20.15 -10.81
N ARG A 299 -14.11 21.26 -10.08
CA ARG A 299 -12.98 22.16 -9.86
C ARG A 299 -11.90 21.47 -9.01
N PRO A 300 -10.61 21.71 -9.29
CA PRO A 300 -9.54 21.16 -8.48
C PRO A 300 -9.67 21.54 -7.00
N ALA A 301 -9.66 20.53 -6.13
CA ALA A 301 -9.66 20.72 -4.68
C ALA A 301 -8.23 20.82 -4.16
N VAL A 302 -7.95 21.83 -3.36
CA VAL A 302 -6.66 21.99 -2.67
C VAL A 302 -6.67 21.13 -1.42
N ARG A 303 -5.63 20.28 -1.27
CA ARG A 303 -5.48 19.33 -0.16
C ARG A 303 -4.11 19.48 0.49
N GLU A 304 -4.04 19.26 1.78
CA GLU A 304 -2.76 19.11 2.48
C GLU A 304 -2.07 17.80 2.07
N VAL A 305 -0.76 17.84 1.94
CA VAL A 305 0.07 16.67 1.65
C VAL A 305 0.67 16.15 2.93
N PHE A 306 0.54 14.85 3.15
CA PHE A 306 1.26 14.13 4.18
C PHE A 306 2.34 13.27 3.50
N ALA A 307 3.59 13.47 3.91
CA ALA A 307 4.69 12.67 3.47
C ALA A 307 5.06 11.62 4.53
N TYR A 308 5.77 10.61 4.09
CA TYR A 308 6.17 9.45 4.88
C TYR A 308 7.64 9.54 5.25
N TRP A 309 7.95 9.26 6.53
CA TRP A 309 9.28 9.21 7.06
C TRP A 309 9.51 7.83 7.73
N PRO A 310 10.19 6.89 7.04
CA PRO A 310 10.54 5.61 7.60
C PRO A 310 11.77 5.74 8.51
N ALA A 311 11.69 5.16 9.70
CA ALA A 311 12.80 5.14 10.64
C ALA A 311 12.87 3.80 11.38
N LEU A 312 13.94 3.58 12.12
CA LEU A 312 14.09 2.45 13.03
C LEU A 312 14.24 2.92 14.47
N VAL A 313 13.72 2.10 15.38
CA VAL A 313 13.92 2.25 16.83
C VAL A 313 14.36 0.89 17.42
N ALA A 314 15.22 0.89 18.42
CA ALA A 314 15.59 -0.33 19.13
C ALA A 314 14.35 -0.95 19.78
N LYS A 315 14.16 -2.27 19.66
CA LYS A 315 13.07 -3.00 20.34
C LYS A 315 13.03 -2.74 21.84
N ALA A 316 14.19 -2.73 22.48
CA ALA A 316 14.34 -2.47 23.92
C ALA A 316 13.82 -1.09 24.37
N ALA A 317 13.64 -0.14 23.43
CA ALA A 317 13.09 1.18 23.72
C ALA A 317 11.56 1.23 23.65
N VAL A 318 10.91 0.13 23.26
CA VAL A 318 9.45 0.06 23.08
C VAL A 318 8.92 -1.07 23.97
N ALA A 319 8.10 -0.71 24.95
CA ALA A 319 7.45 -1.65 25.86
C ALA A 319 5.94 -1.63 25.63
N PRO A 320 5.37 -2.56 24.84
CA PRO A 320 3.92 -2.65 24.67
C PRO A 320 3.27 -3.08 25.99
N ALA A 321 2.19 -2.41 26.38
CA ALA A 321 1.36 -2.80 27.51
C ALA A 321 0.13 -3.58 27.00
N VAL A 322 -0.26 -4.63 27.71
CA VAL A 322 -1.47 -5.41 27.46
C VAL A 322 -2.41 -5.19 28.64
N GLU A 323 -3.63 -4.78 28.36
CA GLU A 323 -4.69 -4.59 29.35
C GLU A 323 -5.94 -5.37 28.89
N VAL A 324 -6.49 -6.19 29.78
CA VAL A 324 -7.75 -6.90 29.52
C VAL A 324 -8.86 -6.19 30.29
N LEU A 325 -9.85 -5.70 29.57
CA LEU A 325 -11.03 -5.06 30.15
C LEU A 325 -12.09 -6.12 30.43
N SER A 326 -12.69 -6.06 31.61
CA SER A 326 -13.77 -6.97 32.09
C SER A 326 -15.14 -6.36 31.83
#